data_cff24dd5b7a041d661710b9e5f95861b
#
_entry.id   cff24dd5b7a041d661710b9e5f95861b
#
_cell.length_a   1.000
_cell.length_b   1.000
_cell.length_c   1.000
_cell.angle_alpha   90.00
_cell.angle_beta   90.00
_cell.angle_gamma   90.00
#
_symmetry.space_group_name_H-M   'P 1'
#
loop_
_entity.id
_entity.type
_entity.pdbx_description
1 polymer ?
#
loop_
_entity_poly.entity_id
_entity_poly.type
_entity_poly.pdbx_seq_one_letter_code
_entity_poly.pdbx_strand_id
1 'polypeptide(L)'
;MRVTNRMKVDGTISCNGSPGSASGSGGGSGGSIWIEANIIQGYGQMQVNGGDGKRDPHSLHQGGGGAGGRIAVYFRSNRTYSGTFEGYGGNSWGNGGIAGGAGTVFLYHRVHRHRTLVVSNKGRSPLKPRDQPISSYSDLSLVPGTTWLLTESVKHEFAKDMNYHFEELQIYGGAHLAVHELFQNKSASLHFRHMIGDRSGTVHVGTGQLIDLERSEIDVPFNVHVYRGAYLGLAPQTTVHGVNLHIDGVIKNIEDLLLHHDGVLYLNEGSRTGNAHLKDDFR
;
A
#
# COMPACT_ATOMS: atom_id res chain seq x y z
N MET A 1 -22.60 -5.06 4.18
CA MET A 1 -23.61 -6.11 3.88
C MET A 1 -23.24 -7.38 4.65
N ARG A 2 -24.18 -7.99 5.35
CA ARG A 2 -23.94 -9.25 6.09
C ARG A 2 -24.87 -10.33 5.56
N VAL A 3 -24.30 -11.45 5.13
CA VAL A 3 -25.04 -12.59 4.55
C VAL A 3 -24.69 -13.84 5.34
N THR A 4 -25.67 -14.47 5.96
CA THR A 4 -25.44 -15.59 6.87
C THR A 4 -24.96 -16.87 6.19
N ASN A 5 -25.23 -17.04 4.89
CA ASN A 5 -24.86 -18.25 4.18
C ASN A 5 -24.02 -17.92 2.93
N ARG A 6 -24.65 -17.78 1.79
CA ARG A 6 -24.01 -17.68 0.48
C ARG A 6 -24.32 -16.34 -0.18
N MET A 7 -23.29 -15.69 -0.69
CA MET A 7 -23.38 -14.50 -1.52
C MET A 7 -22.88 -14.82 -2.92
N LYS A 8 -23.70 -14.61 -3.93
CA LYS A 8 -23.34 -14.75 -5.33
C LYS A 8 -23.28 -13.36 -5.97
N VAL A 9 -22.15 -13.05 -6.61
CA VAL A 9 -21.91 -11.78 -7.29
C VAL A 9 -21.49 -12.08 -8.72
N ASP A 10 -22.43 -11.94 -9.66
CA ASP A 10 -22.17 -12.09 -11.09
C ASP A 10 -22.22 -10.74 -11.84
N GLY A 11 -22.80 -9.73 -11.22
CA GLY A 11 -22.82 -8.34 -11.70
C GLY A 11 -21.78 -7.47 -11.02
N THR A 12 -22.05 -6.17 -10.97
CA THR A 12 -21.15 -5.17 -10.39
C THR A 12 -21.74 -4.58 -9.11
N ILE A 13 -20.96 -4.58 -8.03
CA ILE A 13 -21.21 -3.79 -6.83
C ILE A 13 -20.26 -2.59 -6.89
N SER A 14 -20.81 -1.39 -7.00
CA SER A 14 -20.00 -0.18 -7.20
C SER A 14 -20.31 0.88 -6.16
N CYS A 15 -19.23 1.41 -5.56
CA CYS A 15 -19.21 2.63 -4.76
C CYS A 15 -18.11 3.55 -5.26
N ASN A 16 -18.04 3.73 -6.59
CA ASN A 16 -17.04 4.59 -7.23
C ASN A 16 -17.29 6.06 -6.93
N GLY A 17 -16.25 6.84 -6.88
CA GLY A 17 -16.33 8.31 -6.83
C GLY A 17 -16.81 8.87 -8.17
N SER A 18 -17.54 9.96 -8.13
CA SER A 18 -18.00 10.67 -9.32
C SER A 18 -16.83 11.39 -10.00
N PRO A 19 -16.78 11.40 -11.34
CA PRO A 19 -15.82 12.24 -12.05
C PRO A 19 -16.11 13.72 -11.82
N GLY A 20 -15.11 14.56 -12.04
CA GLY A 20 -15.27 16.01 -11.98
C GLY A 20 -16.36 16.49 -12.94
N SER A 21 -17.29 17.31 -12.46
CA SER A 21 -18.46 17.81 -13.22
C SER A 21 -18.19 19.13 -13.95
N ALA A 22 -17.43 20.04 -13.33
CA ALA A 22 -17.08 21.33 -13.91
C ALA A 22 -15.65 21.35 -14.46
N SER A 23 -15.33 22.32 -15.32
CA SER A 23 -14.00 22.53 -15.90
C SER A 23 -12.97 22.71 -14.78
N GLY A 24 -11.89 21.94 -14.79
CA GLY A 24 -10.85 21.97 -13.77
C GLY A 24 -11.23 21.35 -12.43
N SER A 25 -12.42 20.76 -12.27
CA SER A 25 -12.83 20.16 -11.00
C SER A 25 -12.18 18.81 -10.74
N GLY A 26 -11.90 18.51 -9.47
CA GLY A 26 -11.39 17.21 -9.03
C GLY A 26 -12.44 16.12 -9.09
N GLY A 27 -11.99 14.87 -9.17
CA GLY A 27 -12.82 13.67 -9.01
C GLY A 27 -13.13 13.40 -7.53
N GLY A 28 -14.29 12.77 -7.29
CA GLY A 28 -14.69 12.31 -5.96
C GLY A 28 -13.93 11.05 -5.54
N SER A 29 -13.70 10.86 -4.26
CA SER A 29 -13.11 9.62 -3.72
C SER A 29 -14.07 8.45 -3.83
N GLY A 30 -13.53 7.24 -3.99
CA GLY A 30 -14.29 6.00 -3.89
C GLY A 30 -14.85 5.80 -2.48
N GLY A 31 -15.95 5.06 -2.40
CA GLY A 31 -16.62 4.76 -1.14
C GLY A 31 -16.07 3.51 -0.45
N SER A 32 -16.94 2.81 0.25
CA SER A 32 -16.58 1.60 0.99
C SER A 32 -17.55 0.47 0.74
N ILE A 33 -17.02 -0.72 0.52
CA ILE A 33 -17.77 -1.99 0.44
C ILE A 33 -17.31 -2.87 1.59
N TRP A 34 -18.24 -3.27 2.47
CA TRP A 34 -17.96 -4.21 3.54
C TRP A 34 -18.91 -5.41 3.41
N ILE A 35 -18.31 -6.60 3.30
CA ILE A 35 -19.05 -7.85 3.11
C ILE A 35 -18.61 -8.87 4.15
N GLU A 36 -19.59 -9.52 4.75
CA GLU A 36 -19.41 -10.70 5.57
C GLU A 36 -20.33 -11.80 5.07
N ALA A 37 -19.76 -12.93 4.65
CA ALA A 37 -20.49 -14.08 4.15
C ALA A 37 -19.80 -15.40 4.53
N ASN A 38 -20.54 -16.50 4.65
CA ASN A 38 -19.88 -17.80 4.81
C ASN A 38 -19.24 -18.25 3.49
N ILE A 39 -19.97 -18.09 2.39
CA ILE A 39 -19.50 -18.46 1.06
C ILE A 39 -19.64 -17.24 0.16
N ILE A 40 -18.58 -16.92 -0.58
CA ILE A 40 -18.63 -15.96 -1.68
C ILE A 40 -18.36 -16.71 -3.00
N GLN A 41 -19.16 -16.40 -4.02
CA GLN A 41 -19.06 -17.04 -5.33
C GLN A 41 -19.45 -16.09 -6.46
N GLY A 42 -19.15 -16.47 -7.71
CA GLY A 42 -19.46 -15.71 -8.91
C GLY A 42 -18.23 -15.11 -9.55
N TYR A 43 -18.45 -14.31 -10.60
CA TYR A 43 -17.42 -13.71 -11.45
C TYR A 43 -17.59 -12.19 -11.62
N GLY A 44 -18.44 -11.61 -10.80
CA GLY A 44 -18.73 -10.17 -10.85
C GLY A 44 -17.59 -9.28 -10.36
N GLN A 45 -17.87 -8.00 -10.28
CA GLN A 45 -16.90 -6.98 -9.91
C GLN A 45 -17.33 -6.23 -8.65
N MET A 46 -16.37 -5.90 -7.79
CA MET A 46 -16.56 -4.98 -6.68
C MET A 46 -15.64 -3.79 -6.86
N GLN A 47 -16.24 -2.60 -6.97
CA GLN A 47 -15.51 -1.41 -7.37
C GLN A 47 -15.72 -0.26 -6.39
N VAL A 48 -14.61 0.35 -5.99
CA VAL A 48 -14.56 1.56 -5.14
C VAL A 48 -13.51 2.53 -5.70
N ASN A 49 -13.50 2.70 -7.01
CA ASN A 49 -12.52 3.51 -7.71
C ASN A 49 -12.76 5.01 -7.45
N GLY A 50 -11.70 5.79 -7.38
CA GLY A 50 -11.79 7.24 -7.41
C GLY A 50 -12.28 7.75 -8.76
N GLY A 51 -13.01 8.85 -8.76
CA GLY A 51 -13.45 9.55 -9.98
C GLY A 51 -12.31 10.29 -10.66
N ASP A 52 -12.35 10.37 -11.97
CA ASP A 52 -11.37 11.13 -12.73
C ASP A 52 -11.59 12.65 -12.56
N GLY A 53 -10.51 13.41 -12.50
CA GLY A 53 -10.56 14.86 -12.58
C GLY A 53 -11.03 15.31 -13.96
N LYS A 54 -11.45 16.57 -14.10
CA LYS A 54 -11.88 17.12 -15.37
C LYS A 54 -10.89 18.16 -15.88
N ARG A 55 -10.65 18.11 -17.19
CA ARG A 55 -9.79 19.05 -17.89
C ARG A 55 -10.42 20.44 -17.93
N ASP A 56 -9.63 21.47 -17.72
CA ASP A 56 -9.95 22.84 -18.10
C ASP A 56 -9.17 23.22 -19.38
N PRO A 57 -9.84 23.39 -20.52
CA PRO A 57 -9.16 23.73 -21.77
C PRO A 57 -8.57 25.13 -21.78
N HIS A 58 -8.99 26.01 -20.86
CA HIS A 58 -8.59 27.42 -20.78
C HIS A 58 -7.64 27.73 -19.64
N SER A 59 -7.28 26.73 -18.82
CA SER A 59 -6.45 26.90 -17.64
C SER A 59 -5.30 25.90 -17.59
N LEU A 60 -4.21 26.30 -16.96
CA LEU A 60 -3.13 25.37 -16.59
C LEU A 60 -3.51 24.52 -15.36
N HIS A 61 -4.53 24.94 -14.62
CA HIS A 61 -5.04 24.20 -13.47
C HIS A 61 -5.99 23.09 -13.93
N GLN A 62 -5.61 21.87 -13.63
CA GLN A 62 -6.36 20.67 -14.03
C GLN A 62 -6.94 19.99 -12.79
N GLY A 63 -8.07 19.34 -12.96
CA GLY A 63 -8.66 18.58 -11.89
C GLY A 63 -7.82 17.35 -11.53
N GLY A 64 -7.52 17.17 -10.26
CA GLY A 64 -6.90 15.95 -9.73
C GLY A 64 -7.88 14.79 -9.69
N GLY A 65 -7.36 13.55 -9.74
CA GLY A 65 -8.15 12.35 -9.52
C GLY A 65 -8.54 12.19 -8.05
N GLY A 66 -9.72 11.61 -7.79
CA GLY A 66 -10.15 11.19 -6.46
C GLY A 66 -9.39 9.94 -5.98
N ALA A 67 -9.22 9.76 -4.69
CA ALA A 67 -8.62 8.55 -4.14
C ALA A 67 -9.52 7.33 -4.33
N GLY A 68 -8.94 6.12 -4.47
CA GLY A 68 -9.66 4.86 -4.36
C GLY A 68 -10.24 4.67 -2.96
N GLY A 69 -11.32 3.88 -2.88
CA GLY A 69 -12.02 3.59 -1.64
C GLY A 69 -11.51 2.32 -0.94
N ARG A 70 -12.40 1.67 -0.18
CA ARG A 70 -12.04 0.51 0.63
C ARG A 70 -13.00 -0.65 0.38
N ILE A 71 -12.45 -1.84 0.15
CA ILE A 71 -13.20 -3.09 0.12
C ILE A 71 -12.72 -3.98 1.25
N ALA A 72 -13.63 -4.51 2.06
CA ALA A 72 -13.32 -5.51 3.07
C ALA A 72 -14.28 -6.70 2.93
N VAL A 73 -13.72 -7.89 2.71
CA VAL A 73 -14.49 -9.13 2.52
C VAL A 73 -14.04 -10.18 3.53
N TYR A 74 -14.98 -10.59 4.37
CA TYR A 74 -14.80 -11.64 5.37
C TYR A 74 -15.59 -12.88 4.94
N PHE A 75 -14.90 -14.00 4.77
CA PHE A 75 -15.52 -15.23 4.28
C PHE A 75 -14.91 -16.49 4.90
N ARG A 76 -15.64 -17.62 4.80
CA ARG A 76 -15.13 -18.94 5.20
C ARG A 76 -14.70 -19.78 3.99
N SER A 77 -15.33 -19.58 2.84
CA SER A 77 -14.97 -20.23 1.59
C SER A 77 -15.19 -19.29 0.42
N ASN A 78 -14.18 -19.19 -0.47
CA ASN A 78 -14.25 -18.40 -1.69
C ASN A 78 -13.92 -19.20 -2.96
N ARG A 79 -13.92 -20.51 -2.86
CA ARG A 79 -13.45 -21.40 -3.94
C ARG A 79 -14.14 -21.18 -5.29
N THR A 80 -15.26 -20.50 -5.28
CA THR A 80 -16.10 -20.29 -6.47
C THR A 80 -16.22 -18.82 -6.87
N TYR A 81 -15.51 -17.92 -6.20
CA TYR A 81 -15.44 -16.52 -6.61
C TYR A 81 -14.17 -16.27 -7.41
N SER A 82 -14.33 -15.91 -8.68
CA SER A 82 -13.28 -15.55 -9.63
C SER A 82 -13.44 -14.13 -10.17
N GLY A 83 -14.24 -13.32 -9.50
CA GLY A 83 -14.45 -11.91 -9.85
C GLY A 83 -13.27 -11.01 -9.45
N THR A 84 -13.41 -9.71 -9.71
CA THR A 84 -12.37 -8.72 -9.47
C THR A 84 -12.73 -7.76 -8.34
N PHE A 85 -11.70 -7.26 -7.67
CA PHE A 85 -11.78 -6.18 -6.69
C PHE A 85 -10.99 -4.99 -7.21
N GLU A 86 -11.59 -3.81 -7.25
CA GLU A 86 -10.98 -2.62 -7.79
C GLU A 86 -11.14 -1.43 -6.84
N GLY A 87 -10.02 -0.78 -6.52
CA GLY A 87 -9.99 0.42 -5.68
C GLY A 87 -8.90 1.38 -6.17
N TYR A 88 -8.90 1.68 -7.47
CA TYR A 88 -7.88 2.56 -8.06
C TYR A 88 -8.18 4.03 -7.78
N GLY A 89 -7.14 4.86 -7.72
CA GLY A 89 -7.32 6.30 -7.80
C GLY A 89 -7.83 6.74 -9.16
N GLY A 90 -8.51 7.87 -9.21
CA GLY A 90 -8.94 8.51 -10.45
C GLY A 90 -7.75 9.10 -11.21
N ASN A 91 -7.89 9.25 -12.52
CA ASN A 91 -6.91 9.95 -13.34
C ASN A 91 -6.98 11.46 -13.12
N SER A 92 -5.86 12.12 -13.33
CA SER A 92 -5.81 13.56 -13.54
C SER A 92 -5.71 13.89 -15.02
N TRP A 93 -6.02 15.11 -15.39
CA TRP A 93 -5.86 15.61 -16.74
C TRP A 93 -4.75 16.67 -16.82
N GLY A 94 -3.88 16.53 -17.84
CA GLY A 94 -2.86 17.51 -18.16
C GLY A 94 -1.70 17.58 -17.16
N ASN A 95 -0.88 18.65 -17.31
CA ASN A 95 0.41 18.77 -16.59
C ASN A 95 0.26 19.29 -15.14
N GLY A 96 -0.94 19.67 -14.72
CA GLY A 96 -1.19 20.30 -13.40
C GLY A 96 -1.92 19.41 -12.40
N GLY A 97 -2.61 18.36 -12.86
CA GLY A 97 -3.35 17.46 -11.98
C GLY A 97 -2.51 16.28 -11.47
N ILE A 98 -2.85 15.80 -10.30
CA ILE A 98 -2.25 14.61 -9.68
C ILE A 98 -3.29 13.49 -9.69
N ALA A 99 -2.90 12.29 -10.06
CA ALA A 99 -3.78 11.11 -9.97
C ALA A 99 -4.10 10.82 -8.50
N GLY A 100 -5.25 10.22 -8.25
CA GLY A 100 -5.62 9.77 -6.91
C GLY A 100 -4.74 8.61 -6.45
N GLY A 101 -4.55 8.49 -5.14
CA GLY A 101 -3.91 7.33 -4.53
C GLY A 101 -4.80 6.08 -4.62
N ALA A 102 -4.19 4.91 -4.55
CA ALA A 102 -4.89 3.64 -4.49
C ALA A 102 -5.76 3.54 -3.22
N GLY A 103 -6.84 2.80 -3.33
CA GLY A 103 -7.58 2.31 -2.18
C GLY A 103 -7.01 0.98 -1.66
N THR A 104 -7.74 0.37 -0.75
CA THR A 104 -7.37 -0.90 -0.14
C THR A 104 -8.41 -1.98 -0.37
N VAL A 105 -7.95 -3.21 -0.65
CA VAL A 105 -8.79 -4.40 -0.67
C VAL A 105 -8.28 -5.34 0.42
N PHE A 106 -9.11 -5.60 1.43
CA PHE A 106 -8.81 -6.52 2.50
C PHE A 106 -9.68 -7.77 2.39
N LEU A 107 -9.02 -8.92 2.30
CA LEU A 107 -9.68 -10.23 2.21
C LEU A 107 -9.31 -11.05 3.45
N TYR A 108 -10.31 -11.54 4.16
CA TYR A 108 -10.09 -12.39 5.33
C TYR A 108 -10.78 -13.73 5.21
N HIS A 109 -9.99 -14.76 4.96
CA HIS A 109 -10.44 -16.15 4.98
C HIS A 109 -10.44 -16.68 6.43
N ARG A 110 -11.60 -16.75 7.06
CA ARG A 110 -11.74 -17.01 8.51
C ARG A 110 -11.26 -18.39 8.97
N VAL A 111 -11.44 -19.41 8.12
CA VAL A 111 -11.05 -20.80 8.49
C VAL A 111 -9.54 -20.93 8.55
N HIS A 112 -8.85 -20.40 7.54
CA HIS A 112 -7.39 -20.46 7.47
C HIS A 112 -6.72 -19.29 8.19
N ARG A 113 -7.49 -18.36 8.75
CA ARG A 113 -7.01 -17.12 9.34
C ARG A 113 -6.09 -16.33 8.39
N HIS A 114 -6.30 -16.51 7.08
CA HIS A 114 -5.49 -15.88 6.04
C HIS A 114 -6.03 -14.48 5.73
N ARG A 115 -5.19 -13.47 5.93
CA ARG A 115 -5.49 -12.05 5.69
C ARG A 115 -4.63 -11.58 4.53
N THR A 116 -5.28 -11.10 3.48
CA THR A 116 -4.61 -10.51 2.33
C THR A 116 -4.94 -9.02 2.27
N LEU A 117 -3.93 -8.18 2.16
CA LEU A 117 -4.08 -6.77 1.84
C LEU A 117 -3.59 -6.53 0.42
N VAL A 118 -4.45 -6.00 -0.43
CA VAL A 118 -4.11 -5.62 -1.81
C VAL A 118 -4.21 -4.11 -1.97
N VAL A 119 -3.16 -3.51 -2.51
CA VAL A 119 -3.09 -2.08 -2.85
C VAL A 119 -2.65 -1.98 -4.30
N SER A 120 -3.53 -1.47 -5.17
CA SER A 120 -3.25 -1.39 -6.61
C SER A 120 -3.76 -0.10 -7.19
N ASN A 121 -2.93 0.58 -7.99
CA ASN A 121 -3.33 1.83 -8.64
C ASN A 121 -3.41 1.71 -10.17
N LYS A 122 -3.37 0.52 -10.72
CA LYS A 122 -3.56 0.23 -12.16
C LYS A 122 -2.62 1.04 -13.08
N GLY A 123 -1.37 1.27 -12.64
CA GLY A 123 -0.41 2.07 -13.37
C GLY A 123 -0.66 3.59 -13.30
N ARG A 124 -1.63 4.03 -12.50
CA ARG A 124 -1.90 5.45 -12.26
C ARG A 124 -0.99 5.95 -11.15
N SER A 125 0.14 6.53 -11.51
CA SER A 125 1.04 7.10 -10.51
C SER A 125 0.57 8.50 -10.11
N PRO A 126 0.45 8.79 -8.81
CA PRO A 126 0.24 10.15 -8.34
C PRO A 126 1.50 11.02 -8.53
N LEU A 127 2.66 10.39 -8.69
CA LEU A 127 3.92 11.09 -8.94
C LEU A 127 4.02 11.42 -10.42
N LYS A 128 4.36 12.67 -10.71
CA LYS A 128 4.65 13.10 -12.07
C LYS A 128 6.04 12.63 -12.49
N PRO A 129 6.30 12.42 -13.79
CA PRO A 129 7.64 12.06 -14.29
C PRO A 129 8.75 13.08 -13.94
N ARG A 130 8.37 14.30 -13.55
CA ARG A 130 9.28 15.38 -13.14
C ARG A 130 9.37 15.55 -11.63
N ASP A 131 8.56 14.80 -10.88
CA ASP A 131 8.62 14.86 -9.43
C ASP A 131 9.94 14.24 -8.98
N GLN A 132 10.42 14.72 -7.85
CA GLN A 132 11.62 14.19 -7.22
C GLN A 132 11.42 12.69 -6.92
N PRO A 133 12.47 11.87 -7.00
CA PRO A 133 12.42 10.49 -6.55
C PRO A 133 11.86 10.44 -5.13
N ILE A 134 11.08 9.40 -4.81
CA ILE A 134 10.48 9.23 -3.48
C ILE A 134 11.54 9.29 -2.38
N SER A 135 12.75 8.78 -2.65
CA SER A 135 13.91 8.86 -1.76
C SER A 135 14.36 10.28 -1.40
N SER A 136 13.96 11.29 -2.17
CA SER A 136 14.30 12.69 -1.88
C SER A 136 13.30 13.40 -0.96
N TYR A 137 12.15 12.78 -0.66
CA TYR A 137 11.21 13.33 0.31
C TYR A 137 11.72 13.04 1.73
N SER A 138 12.08 14.10 2.44
CA SER A 138 12.49 14.02 3.85
C SER A 138 11.32 13.74 4.80
N ASP A 139 10.12 13.98 4.35
CA ASP A 139 8.88 13.81 5.11
C ASP A 139 7.88 12.99 4.28
N LEU A 140 7.47 11.86 4.83
CA LEU A 140 6.51 10.96 4.20
C LEU A 140 5.16 11.64 3.90
N SER A 141 4.75 12.61 4.70
CA SER A 141 3.51 13.37 4.49
C SER A 141 3.48 14.14 3.17
N LEU A 142 4.67 14.39 2.59
CA LEU A 142 4.82 15.09 1.32
C LEU A 142 4.71 14.17 0.10
N VAL A 143 4.67 12.84 0.28
CA VAL A 143 4.55 11.89 -0.83
C VAL A 143 3.11 11.86 -1.33
N PRO A 144 2.83 12.35 -2.55
CA PRO A 144 1.47 12.43 -3.07
C PRO A 144 0.83 11.06 -3.27
N GLY A 145 -0.47 10.97 -3.04
CA GLY A 145 -1.29 9.79 -3.37
C GLY A 145 -0.94 8.52 -2.61
N THR A 146 -0.30 8.67 -1.46
CA THR A 146 0.02 7.55 -0.58
C THR A 146 -1.23 7.00 0.09
N THR A 147 -1.38 5.69 0.08
CA THR A 147 -2.39 4.98 0.86
C THR A 147 -1.86 4.78 2.27
N TRP A 148 -2.53 5.36 3.25
CA TRP A 148 -2.11 5.30 4.64
C TRP A 148 -2.76 4.13 5.36
N LEU A 149 -1.96 3.28 5.98
CA LEU A 149 -2.42 2.43 7.07
C LEU A 149 -2.41 3.28 8.33
N LEU A 150 -3.57 3.88 8.59
CA LEU A 150 -3.72 4.74 9.75
C LEU A 150 -3.83 3.89 10.99
N THR A 151 -3.05 4.25 11.99
CA THR A 151 -3.40 3.93 13.35
C THR A 151 -4.61 4.79 13.68
N GLU A 152 -5.82 4.23 13.61
CA GLU A 152 -6.99 4.98 14.04
C GLU A 152 -6.79 5.42 15.48
N SER A 153 -6.67 6.72 15.68
CA SER A 153 -6.99 7.28 16.97
C SER A 153 -8.49 7.25 17.16
N VAL A 154 -9.02 6.07 17.39
CA VAL A 154 -10.27 6.01 18.12
C VAL A 154 -10.00 6.77 19.40
N LYS A 155 -10.85 7.71 19.76
CA LYS A 155 -10.81 8.56 20.97
C LYS A 155 -10.81 7.74 22.28
N HIS A 156 -10.03 6.69 22.36
CA HIS A 156 -9.87 5.86 23.53
C HIS A 156 -8.48 6.08 24.07
N GLU A 157 -8.42 6.66 25.25
CA GLU A 157 -7.24 6.90 26.08
C GLU A 157 -6.35 5.66 26.33
N PHE A 158 -6.71 4.50 25.76
CA PHE A 158 -6.06 3.21 25.95
C PHE A 158 -5.62 2.52 24.65
N ALA A 159 -5.51 3.23 23.52
CA ALA A 159 -5.05 2.58 22.30
C ALA A 159 -3.59 2.15 22.47
N LYS A 160 -3.40 0.84 22.57
CA LYS A 160 -2.10 0.18 22.51
C LYS A 160 -1.48 0.37 21.11
N ASP A 161 -0.18 0.13 21.00
CA ASP A 161 0.52 0.04 19.73
C ASP A 161 -0.27 -0.81 18.74
N MET A 162 -0.40 -0.35 17.50
CA MET A 162 -1.15 -1.07 16.48
C MET A 162 -0.23 -1.99 15.70
N ASN A 163 -0.53 -3.29 15.77
CA ASN A 163 0.19 -4.31 15.05
C ASN A 163 -0.70 -4.84 13.91
N TYR A 164 -0.31 -4.54 12.68
CA TYR A 164 -0.95 -5.08 11.49
C TYR A 164 -0.26 -6.37 11.07
N HIS A 165 -1.00 -7.47 11.08
CA HIS A 165 -0.52 -8.77 10.64
C HIS A 165 -1.30 -9.22 9.42
N PHE A 166 -0.59 -9.43 8.30
CA PHE A 166 -1.13 -10.00 7.08
C PHE A 166 -0.34 -11.25 6.71
N GLU A 167 -1.00 -12.28 6.28
CA GLU A 167 -0.34 -13.43 5.66
C GLU A 167 0.17 -13.07 4.28
N GLU A 168 -0.51 -12.13 3.59
CA GLU A 168 -0.15 -11.72 2.24
C GLU A 168 -0.33 -10.22 2.03
N LEU A 169 0.68 -9.57 1.49
CA LEU A 169 0.67 -8.19 1.04
C LEU A 169 0.90 -8.16 -0.47
N GLN A 170 -0.03 -7.57 -1.20
CA GLN A 170 0.05 -7.42 -2.64
C GLN A 170 0.07 -5.94 -3.01
N ILE A 171 1.07 -5.49 -3.80
CA ILE A 171 1.20 -4.09 -4.24
C ILE A 171 1.48 -4.05 -5.74
N TYR A 172 0.62 -3.35 -6.49
CA TYR A 172 0.68 -3.28 -7.94
C TYR A 172 0.46 -1.88 -8.50
N GLY A 173 0.88 -1.71 -9.75
CA GLY A 173 0.49 -0.59 -10.59
C GLY A 173 0.87 0.77 -10.02
N GLY A 174 2.08 0.89 -9.48
CA GLY A 174 2.62 2.14 -8.95
C GLY A 174 1.94 2.62 -7.66
N ALA A 175 1.31 1.73 -6.91
CA ALA A 175 0.69 2.08 -5.63
C ALA A 175 1.74 2.37 -4.55
N HIS A 176 1.42 3.30 -3.65
CA HIS A 176 2.22 3.67 -2.50
C HIS A 176 1.46 3.34 -1.22
N LEU A 177 2.01 2.47 -0.39
CA LEU A 177 1.47 2.11 0.92
C LEU A 177 2.37 2.69 2.01
N ALA A 178 1.82 3.44 2.96
CA ALA A 178 2.58 3.96 4.08
C ALA A 178 2.10 3.40 5.41
N VAL A 179 3.06 3.07 6.28
CA VAL A 179 2.85 2.85 7.71
C VAL A 179 3.37 4.09 8.41
N HIS A 180 2.47 4.90 8.93
CA HIS A 180 2.82 6.18 9.53
C HIS A 180 1.89 6.51 10.68
N GLU A 181 2.42 7.20 11.67
CA GLU A 181 1.67 7.73 12.76
C GLU A 181 1.14 9.13 12.40
N LEU A 182 -0.17 9.32 12.42
CA LEU A 182 -0.77 10.65 12.27
C LEU A 182 -0.85 11.43 13.58
N PHE A 183 -0.70 10.75 14.72
CA PHE A 183 -0.86 11.36 16.03
C PHE A 183 0.34 11.02 16.92
N GLN A 184 0.95 12.02 17.51
CA GLN A 184 2.16 11.91 18.32
C GLN A 184 2.05 10.80 19.38
N ASN A 185 3.10 9.99 19.49
CA ASN A 185 3.37 8.97 20.51
C ASN A 185 2.73 7.58 20.34
N LYS A 186 2.36 7.16 19.13
CA LYS A 186 1.93 5.76 18.89
C LYS A 186 2.81 5.11 17.85
N SER A 187 3.22 3.89 18.12
CA SER A 187 3.94 3.06 17.15
C SER A 187 2.98 2.16 16.39
N ALA A 188 3.20 1.97 15.10
CA ALA A 188 2.57 0.93 14.33
C ALA A 188 3.61 -0.01 13.76
N SER A 189 3.28 -1.28 13.70
CA SER A 189 4.09 -2.28 13.04
C SER A 189 3.29 -2.99 11.96
N LEU A 190 3.94 -3.29 10.85
CA LEU A 190 3.38 -4.03 9.74
C LEU A 190 4.18 -5.32 9.57
N HIS A 191 3.51 -6.45 9.77
CA HIS A 191 4.07 -7.78 9.62
C HIS A 191 3.38 -8.51 8.48
N PHE A 192 4.15 -9.19 7.62
CA PHE A 192 3.60 -10.03 6.57
C PHE A 192 4.56 -11.15 6.18
N ARG A 193 3.99 -12.25 5.67
CA ARG A 193 4.74 -13.46 5.32
C ARG A 193 5.00 -13.60 3.84
N HIS A 194 4.02 -13.23 3.03
CA HIS A 194 4.09 -13.35 1.59
C HIS A 194 3.92 -11.97 0.96
N MET A 195 4.76 -11.71 -0.02
CA MET A 195 4.75 -10.46 -0.77
C MET A 195 4.56 -10.76 -2.25
N ILE A 196 3.65 -10.04 -2.88
CA ILE A 196 3.37 -10.18 -4.31
C ILE A 196 3.27 -8.78 -4.92
N GLY A 197 3.83 -8.59 -6.10
CA GLY A 197 3.76 -7.30 -6.78
C GLY A 197 4.37 -7.35 -8.18
N ASP A 198 4.39 -6.20 -8.83
CA ASP A 198 4.90 -6.00 -10.18
C ASP A 198 6.14 -5.09 -10.21
N ARG A 199 6.80 -4.89 -9.08
CA ARG A 199 7.98 -4.04 -8.87
C ARG A 199 7.74 -2.54 -9.08
N SER A 200 6.52 -2.11 -9.30
CA SER A 200 6.18 -0.70 -9.51
C SER A 200 5.75 0.02 -8.23
N GLY A 201 5.36 -0.72 -7.20
CA GLY A 201 4.86 -0.17 -5.95
C GLY A 201 5.95 0.14 -4.94
N THR A 202 5.58 0.88 -3.89
CA THR A 202 6.49 1.24 -2.79
C THR A 202 5.79 1.16 -1.44
N VAL A 203 6.47 0.56 -0.45
CA VAL A 203 6.09 0.65 0.96
C VAL A 203 6.95 1.70 1.64
N HIS A 204 6.30 2.60 2.35
CA HIS A 204 6.92 3.66 3.14
C HIS A 204 6.75 3.38 4.62
N VAL A 205 7.84 3.45 5.38
CA VAL A 205 7.85 3.25 6.83
C VAL A 205 8.23 4.57 7.49
N GLY A 206 7.27 5.24 8.10
CA GLY A 206 7.44 6.55 8.74
C GLY A 206 8.12 6.45 10.10
N THR A 207 8.53 7.59 10.63
CA THR A 207 9.22 7.73 11.93
C THR A 207 8.47 6.99 13.05
N GLY A 208 9.21 6.26 13.87
CA GLY A 208 8.65 5.48 14.99
C GLY A 208 7.96 4.17 14.58
N GLN A 209 7.83 3.90 13.30
CA GLN A 209 7.14 2.71 12.78
C GLN A 209 8.12 1.57 12.49
N LEU A 210 7.60 0.36 12.49
CA LEU A 210 8.33 -0.85 12.15
C LEU A 210 7.64 -1.57 11.00
N ILE A 211 8.41 -1.95 9.98
CA ILE A 211 8.02 -3.03 9.07
C ILE A 211 8.87 -4.26 9.40
N ASP A 212 8.22 -5.40 9.55
CA ASP A 212 8.89 -6.65 9.90
C ASP A 212 8.67 -7.69 8.81
N LEU A 213 9.77 -8.10 8.20
CA LEU A 213 9.83 -9.11 7.15
C LEU A 213 10.40 -10.40 7.75
N GLU A 214 9.53 -11.25 8.25
CA GLU A 214 9.87 -12.45 9.04
C GLU A 214 10.59 -13.57 8.24
N ARG A 215 11.15 -13.30 7.05
CA ARG A 215 11.75 -14.33 6.20
C ARG A 215 13.23 -14.12 5.97
N SER A 216 13.94 -15.24 5.86
CA SER A 216 15.37 -15.28 5.49
C SER A 216 15.62 -15.05 3.99
N GLU A 217 14.61 -15.21 3.15
CA GLU A 217 14.71 -15.03 1.71
C GLU A 217 13.56 -14.14 1.26
N ILE A 218 13.88 -12.94 0.78
CA ILE A 218 12.93 -11.92 0.43
C ILE A 218 13.07 -11.62 -1.07
N ASP A 219 12.20 -12.20 -1.87
CA ASP A 219 11.88 -11.68 -3.18
C ASP A 219 10.81 -10.61 -2.98
N VAL A 220 11.24 -9.37 -2.77
CA VAL A 220 10.33 -8.26 -2.52
C VAL A 220 9.94 -7.67 -3.87
N PRO A 221 8.71 -7.91 -4.34
CA PRO A 221 8.27 -7.42 -5.64
C PRO A 221 7.82 -5.95 -5.63
N PHE A 222 8.32 -5.15 -4.68
CA PHE A 222 8.07 -3.71 -4.55
C PHE A 222 9.22 -3.03 -3.81
N ASN A 223 9.32 -1.70 -3.91
CA ASN A 223 10.35 -0.92 -3.22
C ASN A 223 9.98 -0.71 -1.75
N VAL A 224 10.98 -0.56 -0.89
CA VAL A 224 10.78 -0.22 0.52
C VAL A 224 11.61 1.02 0.85
N HIS A 225 10.96 2.03 1.45
CA HIS A 225 11.61 3.23 1.94
C HIS A 225 11.39 3.38 3.45
N VAL A 226 12.47 3.27 4.21
CA VAL A 226 12.50 3.40 5.67
C VAL A 226 13.01 4.77 6.02
N TYR A 227 12.13 5.65 6.48
CA TYR A 227 12.46 7.04 6.79
C TYR A 227 13.25 7.17 8.10
N ARG A 228 13.84 8.35 8.33
CA ARG A 228 14.60 8.63 9.56
C ARG A 228 13.76 8.35 10.80
N GLY A 229 14.32 7.59 11.74
CA GLY A 229 13.63 7.18 12.96
C GLY A 229 12.64 6.03 12.81
N ALA A 230 12.51 5.45 11.61
CA ALA A 230 11.75 4.22 11.37
C ALA A 230 12.65 2.99 11.43
N TYR A 231 12.03 1.81 11.42
CA TYR A 231 12.72 0.54 11.60
C TYR A 231 12.31 -0.46 10.52
N LEU A 232 13.29 -1.21 10.00
CA LEU A 232 13.10 -2.39 9.18
C LEU A 232 13.60 -3.60 9.97
N GLY A 233 12.69 -4.50 10.35
CA GLY A 233 13.01 -5.80 10.93
C GLY A 233 13.24 -6.81 9.82
N LEU A 234 14.35 -7.54 9.88
CA LEU A 234 14.68 -8.62 8.97
C LEU A 234 14.99 -9.89 9.78
N ALA A 235 14.92 -11.07 9.15
CA ALA A 235 15.44 -12.28 9.76
C ALA A 235 16.97 -12.16 9.92
N PRO A 236 17.59 -12.88 10.87
CA PRO A 236 19.03 -12.78 11.13
C PRO A 236 19.90 -12.96 9.89
N GLN A 237 19.51 -13.86 9.00
CA GLN A 237 20.13 -14.05 7.69
C GLN A 237 19.11 -13.80 6.61
N THR A 238 19.25 -12.70 5.89
CA THR A 238 18.30 -12.28 4.88
C THR A 238 18.97 -12.06 3.54
N THR A 239 18.42 -12.71 2.52
CA THR A 239 18.78 -12.48 1.12
C THR A 239 17.68 -11.66 0.47
N VAL A 240 18.04 -10.56 -0.19
CA VAL A 240 17.09 -9.63 -0.86
C VAL A 240 17.35 -9.65 -2.35
N HIS A 241 16.31 -9.92 -3.13
CA HIS A 241 16.36 -9.95 -4.59
C HIS A 241 15.54 -8.83 -5.21
N GLY A 242 16.11 -8.16 -6.19
CA GLY A 242 15.40 -7.31 -7.14
C GLY A 242 14.66 -6.10 -6.57
N VAL A 243 15.13 -5.53 -5.46
CA VAL A 243 14.43 -4.46 -4.74
C VAL A 243 15.33 -3.28 -4.48
N ASN A 244 14.72 -2.11 -4.51
CA ASN A 244 15.36 -0.91 -3.97
C ASN A 244 14.97 -0.73 -2.50
N LEU A 245 15.94 -0.89 -1.61
CA LEU A 245 15.82 -0.59 -0.20
C LEU A 245 16.44 0.79 0.05
N HIS A 246 15.62 1.79 0.35
CA HIS A 246 16.09 3.11 0.78
C HIS A 246 15.99 3.19 2.30
N ILE A 247 17.13 3.25 2.98
CA ILE A 247 17.19 3.23 4.43
C ILE A 247 17.77 4.54 4.96
N ASP A 248 16.89 5.38 5.49
CA ASP A 248 17.23 6.57 6.29
C ASP A 248 17.08 6.27 7.79
N GLY A 249 16.54 5.12 8.12
CA GLY A 249 16.26 4.64 9.47
C GLY A 249 17.22 3.56 9.95
N VAL A 250 16.69 2.58 10.68
CA VAL A 250 17.46 1.49 11.32
C VAL A 250 16.99 0.13 10.83
N ILE A 251 17.93 -0.71 10.40
CA ILE A 251 17.68 -2.14 10.18
C ILE A 251 17.91 -2.87 11.51
N LYS A 252 16.92 -3.66 11.93
CA LYS A 252 16.96 -4.47 13.15
C LYS A 252 17.07 -5.96 12.84
N ASN A 253 17.62 -6.71 13.80
CA ASN A 253 17.65 -8.18 13.84
C ASN A 253 18.41 -8.84 12.68
N ILE A 254 19.29 -8.11 11.99
CA ILE A 254 20.06 -8.69 10.91
C ILE A 254 21.47 -9.01 11.36
N GLU A 255 21.96 -10.21 11.03
CA GLU A 255 23.34 -10.64 11.16
C GLU A 255 24.06 -10.55 9.82
N ASP A 256 23.46 -11.14 8.77
CA ASP A 256 23.96 -11.11 7.41
C ASP A 256 22.87 -10.61 6.45
N LEU A 257 23.19 -9.61 5.61
CA LEU A 257 22.35 -9.16 4.53
C LEU A 257 23.06 -9.40 3.19
N LEU A 258 22.47 -10.25 2.36
CA LEU A 258 22.95 -10.54 1.02
C LEU A 258 22.02 -9.89 -0.02
N LEU A 259 22.58 -9.01 -0.85
CA LEU A 259 21.88 -8.41 -1.99
C LEU A 259 22.20 -9.21 -3.24
N HIS A 260 21.18 -9.73 -3.89
CA HIS A 260 21.31 -10.48 -5.14
C HIS A 260 20.73 -9.72 -6.33
N HIS A 261 21.43 -9.83 -7.47
CA HIS A 261 21.05 -9.26 -8.76
C HIS A 261 20.66 -7.78 -8.61
N ASP A 262 19.62 -7.30 -9.14
CA ASP A 262 19.24 -5.89 -9.23
C ASP A 262 18.81 -5.24 -7.89
N GLY A 263 19.15 -5.83 -6.75
CA GLY A 263 18.87 -5.25 -5.43
C GLY A 263 19.82 -4.08 -5.14
N VAL A 264 19.26 -2.92 -4.79
CA VAL A 264 20.04 -1.74 -4.42
C VAL A 264 19.70 -1.33 -3.00
N LEU A 265 20.74 -1.20 -2.18
CA LEU A 265 20.65 -0.67 -0.83
C LEU A 265 21.20 0.74 -0.81
N TYR A 266 20.33 1.70 -0.53
CA TYR A 266 20.72 3.09 -0.31
C TYR A 266 20.75 3.36 1.20
N LEU A 267 21.94 3.58 1.74
CA LEU A 267 22.13 4.01 3.13
C LEU A 267 22.43 5.50 3.14
N ASN A 268 21.55 6.27 3.75
CA ASN A 268 21.76 7.70 3.91
C ASN A 268 22.50 8.03 5.21
N GLU A 269 23.01 9.25 5.33
CA GLU A 269 23.69 9.73 6.52
C GLU A 269 22.81 9.59 7.78
N GLY A 270 23.33 8.87 8.77
CA GLY A 270 22.63 8.59 10.03
C GLY A 270 21.83 7.28 10.03
N SER A 271 21.81 6.52 8.94
CA SER A 271 21.27 5.14 8.98
C SER A 271 22.16 4.22 9.82
N ARG A 272 21.54 3.21 10.44
CA ARG A 272 22.24 2.21 11.25
C ARG A 272 21.81 0.80 10.86
N THR A 273 22.79 -0.09 10.70
CA THR A 273 22.57 -1.51 10.36
C THR A 273 22.77 -2.44 11.56
N GLY A 274 22.85 -1.92 12.78
CA GLY A 274 23.18 -2.74 13.94
C GLY A 274 24.57 -3.37 13.79
N ASN A 275 24.68 -4.69 14.06
CA ASN A 275 25.93 -5.47 13.89
C ASN A 275 25.99 -6.20 12.53
N ALA A 276 25.23 -5.76 11.55
CA ALA A 276 25.14 -6.45 10.26
C ALA A 276 26.48 -6.42 9.49
N HIS A 277 26.88 -7.56 9.01
CA HIS A 277 27.93 -7.69 8.00
C HIS A 277 27.25 -7.61 6.61
N LEU A 278 27.53 -6.53 5.88
CA LEU A 278 27.09 -6.38 4.50
C LEU A 278 28.03 -7.21 3.61
N LYS A 279 27.48 -8.22 2.96
CA LYS A 279 28.20 -9.00 1.94
C LYS A 279 27.68 -8.59 0.58
N ASP A 280 28.51 -7.88 -0.17
CA ASP A 280 28.24 -7.58 -1.58
C ASP A 280 28.75 -8.71 -2.45
N ASP A 281 27.86 -9.36 -3.18
CA ASP A 281 28.23 -10.26 -4.27
C ASP A 281 28.23 -9.45 -5.58
N PHE A 282 29.22 -8.57 -5.72
CA PHE A 282 29.46 -7.88 -6.97
C PHE A 282 30.11 -8.86 -7.98
N ARG A 283 29.34 -9.27 -8.96
CA ARG A 283 29.84 -9.83 -10.20
C ARG A 283 29.43 -8.99 -11.39
#